data_ad3b948c5a194afb89986358c0302fa5
#
_entry.id   ad3b948c5a194afb89986358c0302fa5
#
_cell.length_a   1.000
_cell.length_b   1.000
_cell.length_c   1.000
_cell.angle_alpha   90.00
_cell.angle_beta   90.00
_cell.angle_gamma   90.00
#
_symmetry.space_group_name_H-M   'P 1'
#
loop_
_entity.id
_entity.type
_entity.pdbx_description
1 polymer ?
#
loop_
_entity_poly.entity_id
_entity_poly.type
_entity_poly.pdbx_seq_one_letter_code
_entity_poly.pdbx_strand_id
1 'polypeptide(L)'
;MMVLISYDVSTLDGAGKTRLRKVAKACQDHAQRVQNSVFEADLDYSAFLKLKANLIEIIDEEKDSLRFYYLGNNWKKRIEHIGTKATYDPEGVL
;
A
#
# COMPACT_ATOMS: atom_id res chain seq x y z
N MET A 1 -7.84 6.05 -10.98
CA MET A 1 -6.36 6.13 -11.06
C MET A 1 -5.76 5.03 -10.19
N MET A 2 -4.86 4.28 -10.75
CA MET A 2 -4.18 3.22 -10.02
C MET A 2 -2.83 3.69 -9.50
N VAL A 3 -2.60 3.47 -8.21
CA VAL A 3 -1.32 3.76 -7.56
C VAL A 3 -0.83 2.50 -6.85
N LEU A 4 0.41 2.13 -7.08
CA LEU A 4 1.06 1.08 -6.31
C LEU A 4 1.71 1.73 -5.09
N ILE A 5 1.41 1.22 -3.91
CA ILE A 5 1.96 1.71 -2.65
C ILE A 5 2.89 0.65 -2.09
N SER A 6 4.13 1.03 -1.86
CA SER A 6 5.14 0.14 -1.27
C SER A 6 5.72 0.82 -0.04
N TYR A 7 5.89 0.07 1.04
CA TYR A 7 6.45 0.62 2.27
C TYR A 7 7.45 -0.34 2.91
N ASP A 8 8.37 0.25 3.65
CA ASP A 8 9.32 -0.48 4.49
C ASP A 8 9.40 0.27 5.82
N VAL A 9 8.88 -0.33 6.86
CA VAL A 9 8.80 0.28 8.20
C VAL A 9 9.76 -0.43 9.12
N SER A 10 10.68 0.33 9.73
CA SER A 10 11.63 -0.20 10.70
C SER A 10 10.90 -0.71 11.94
N THR A 11 11.21 -1.94 12.34
CA THR A 11 10.67 -2.53 13.56
C THR A 11 11.74 -2.71 14.63
N LEU A 12 12.87 -1.99 14.50
CA LEU A 12 13.97 -2.07 15.46
C LEU A 12 13.60 -1.49 16.83
N ASP A 13 12.66 -0.54 16.86
CA ASP A 13 12.13 -0.01 18.12
C ASP A 13 10.69 -0.48 18.35
N GLY A 14 10.19 -0.33 19.56
CA GLY A 14 8.84 -0.76 19.92
C GLY A 14 7.75 0.00 19.15
N ALA A 15 7.99 1.25 18.83
CA ALA A 15 7.05 2.09 18.11
C ALA A 15 6.94 1.67 16.64
N GLY A 16 7.98 1.05 16.09
CA GLY A 16 8.00 0.60 14.69
C GLY A 16 6.93 -0.43 14.40
N LYS A 17 6.70 -1.36 15.30
CA LYS A 17 5.64 -2.36 15.12
C LYS A 17 4.26 -1.73 15.06
N THR A 18 4.04 -0.70 15.88
CA THR A 18 2.77 0.06 15.87
C THR A 18 2.63 0.85 14.56
N ARG A 19 3.71 1.48 14.08
CA ARG A 19 3.68 2.20 12.79
C ARG A 19 3.37 1.25 11.65
N LEU A 20 4.02 0.08 11.62
CA LEU A 20 3.79 -0.93 10.58
C LEU A 20 2.33 -1.37 10.56
N ARG A 21 1.75 -1.66 11.71
CA ARG A 21 0.34 -2.05 11.81
C ARG A 21 -0.59 -0.96 11.30
N LYS A 22 -0.33 0.29 11.66
CA LYS A 22 -1.16 1.42 11.24
C LYS A 22 -1.07 1.67 9.73
N VAL A 23 0.14 1.57 9.16
CA VAL A 23 0.32 1.70 7.70
C VAL A 23 -0.45 0.60 6.97
N ALA A 24 -0.28 -0.64 7.40
CA ALA A 24 -0.98 -1.77 6.79
C ALA A 24 -2.50 -1.60 6.88
N LYS A 25 -3.02 -1.19 8.04
CA LYS A 25 -4.45 -0.97 8.23
C LYS A 25 -4.99 0.13 7.32
N ALA A 26 -4.29 1.25 7.23
CA ALA A 26 -4.70 2.35 6.36
C ALA A 26 -4.75 1.90 4.89
N CYS A 27 -3.75 1.14 4.45
CA CYS A 27 -3.75 0.59 3.09
C CYS A 27 -4.87 -0.42 2.89
N GLN A 28 -5.10 -1.31 3.84
CA GLN A 28 -6.16 -2.33 3.75
C GLN A 28 -7.56 -1.72 3.62
N ASP A 29 -7.78 -0.59 4.27
CA ASP A 29 -9.09 0.07 4.23
C ASP A 29 -9.42 0.67 2.87
N HIS A 30 -8.41 0.91 2.01
CA HIS A 30 -8.59 1.66 0.77
C HIS A 30 -7.98 1.01 -0.46
N ALA A 31 -7.26 -0.09 -0.30
CA ALA A 31 -6.48 -0.67 -1.38
C ALA A 31 -6.48 -2.20 -1.29
N GLN A 32 -5.98 -2.83 -2.34
CA GLN A 32 -5.88 -4.27 -2.45
C GLN A 32 -4.43 -4.70 -2.20
N ARG A 33 -4.21 -5.55 -1.20
CA ARG A 33 -2.88 -6.07 -0.93
C ARG A 33 -2.47 -7.06 -2.03
N VAL A 34 -1.28 -6.87 -2.58
CA VAL A 34 -0.70 -7.80 -3.56
C VAL A 34 0.53 -8.53 -3.04
N GLN A 35 1.23 -7.92 -2.09
CA GLN A 35 2.31 -8.53 -1.31
C GLN A 35 2.27 -7.94 0.10
N ASN A 36 3.08 -8.48 1.02
CA ASN A 36 3.03 -8.05 2.42
C ASN A 36 3.09 -6.53 2.60
N SER A 37 3.95 -5.86 1.87
CA SER A 37 4.15 -4.41 1.98
C SER A 37 3.87 -3.69 0.67
N VAL A 38 3.02 -4.28 -0.19
CA VAL A 38 2.68 -3.71 -1.50
C VAL A 38 1.18 -3.77 -1.70
N PHE A 39 0.59 -2.62 -2.00
CA PHE A 39 -0.85 -2.48 -2.24
C PHE A 39 -1.11 -1.78 -3.57
N GLU A 40 -2.18 -2.18 -4.23
CA GLU A 40 -2.72 -1.50 -5.40
C GLU A 40 -3.96 -0.72 -4.99
N ALA A 41 -3.91 0.59 -5.17
CA ALA A 41 -5.01 1.48 -4.81
C ALA A 41 -5.62 2.08 -6.06
N ASP A 42 -6.83 1.63 -6.41
CA ASP A 42 -7.59 2.22 -7.52
C ASP A 42 -8.59 3.22 -6.94
N LEU A 43 -8.16 4.46 -6.85
CA LEU A 43 -8.90 5.53 -6.17
C LEU A 43 -8.98 6.75 -7.06
N ASP A 44 -10.00 7.58 -6.83
CA ASP A 44 -9.97 8.92 -7.40
C ASP A 44 -8.86 9.75 -6.72
N TYR A 45 -8.51 10.85 -7.33
CA TYR A 45 -7.39 11.65 -6.87
C TYR A 45 -7.60 12.20 -5.45
N SER A 46 -8.82 12.63 -5.15
CA SER A 46 -9.16 13.16 -3.83
C SER A 46 -9.00 12.11 -2.74
N ALA A 47 -9.53 10.89 -2.97
CA ALA A 47 -9.40 9.79 -2.02
C ALA A 47 -7.93 9.38 -1.84
N PHE A 48 -7.17 9.36 -2.94
CA PHE A 48 -5.75 9.04 -2.87
C PHE A 48 -4.98 10.07 -2.04
N LEU A 49 -5.25 11.35 -2.22
CA LEU A 49 -4.56 12.39 -1.44
C LEU A 49 -4.81 12.25 0.06
N LYS A 50 -6.02 11.86 0.45
CA LYS A 50 -6.35 11.61 1.86
C LYS A 50 -5.58 10.42 2.40
N LEU A 51 -5.51 9.33 1.66
CA LEU A 51 -4.75 8.14 2.04
C LEU A 51 -3.27 8.48 2.17
N LYS A 52 -2.72 9.17 1.18
CA LYS A 52 -1.32 9.59 1.18
C LYS A 52 -0.97 10.44 2.39
N ALA A 53 -1.80 11.43 2.70
CA ALA A 53 -1.60 12.31 3.85
C ALA A 53 -1.60 11.51 5.16
N ASN A 54 -2.53 10.56 5.29
CA ASN A 54 -2.61 9.70 6.46
C ASN A 54 -1.35 8.83 6.60
N LEU A 55 -0.89 8.23 5.52
CA LEU A 55 0.32 7.39 5.55
C LEU A 55 1.55 8.20 5.93
N ILE A 56 1.70 9.40 5.38
CA ILE A 56 2.82 10.28 5.71
C ILE A 56 2.81 10.65 7.19
N GLU A 57 1.64 10.87 7.76
CA GLU A 57 1.49 11.20 9.18
C GLU A 57 1.86 10.02 10.08
N ILE A 58 1.59 8.79 9.65
CA ILE A 58 1.86 7.59 10.46
C ILE A 58 3.37 7.28 10.52
N ILE A 59 4.08 7.38 9.39
CA ILE A 59 5.46 6.93 9.29
C ILE A 59 6.41 7.89 10.00
N ASP A 60 7.60 7.37 10.31
CA ASP A 60 8.74 8.15 10.75
C ASP A 60 9.69 8.27 9.55
N GLU A 61 9.77 9.45 8.94
CA GLU A 61 10.51 9.64 7.69
C GLU A 61 12.03 9.43 7.86
N GLU A 62 12.52 9.41 9.08
CA GLU A 62 13.94 9.11 9.34
C GLU A 62 14.23 7.62 9.45
N LYS A 63 13.20 6.80 9.66
CA LYS A 63 13.36 5.36 9.90
C LYS A 63 12.66 4.50 8.88
N ASP A 64 11.59 5.02 8.28
CA ASP A 64 10.70 4.27 7.39
C ASP A 64 10.79 4.80 5.98
N SER A 65 10.38 3.97 5.01
CA SER A 65 10.22 4.44 3.63
C SER A 65 8.81 4.16 3.13
N LEU A 66 8.36 5.03 2.23
CA LEU A 66 7.05 4.96 1.62
C LEU A 66 7.21 5.39 0.17
N ARG A 67 6.71 4.56 -0.75
CA ARG A 67 6.90 4.81 -2.17
C ARG A 67 5.57 4.65 -2.92
N PHE A 68 5.30 5.58 -3.82
CA PHE A 68 4.12 5.55 -4.67
C PHE A 68 4.54 5.46 -6.13
N TYR A 69 3.94 4.52 -6.85
CA TYR A 69 4.11 4.38 -8.30
C TYR A 69 2.78 4.73 -8.94
N TYR A 70 2.76 5.76 -9.77
CA TYR A 70 1.53 6.25 -10.39
C TYR A 70 1.34 5.54 -11.72
N LEU A 71 0.38 4.63 -11.78
CA LEU A 71 0.08 3.85 -12.99
C LEU A 71 -1.02 4.49 -13.85
N GLY A 72 -1.74 5.45 -13.28
CA GLY A 72 -2.74 6.22 -14.01
C GLY A 72 -4.03 5.45 -14.28
N ASN A 73 -4.79 5.92 -15.26
CA ASN A 73 -6.07 5.32 -15.61
C ASN A 73 -5.94 4.13 -16.55
N ASN A 74 -4.87 4.08 -17.33
CA ASN A 74 -4.61 3.01 -18.28
C ASN A 74 -3.75 1.89 -17.67
N TRP A 75 -3.96 1.63 -16.41
CA TRP A 75 -3.11 0.75 -15.61
C TRP A 75 -3.21 -0.73 -16.00
N LYS A 76 -4.35 -1.17 -16.54
CA LYS A 76 -4.53 -2.59 -16.90
C LYS A 76 -3.51 -3.06 -17.93
N LYS A 77 -3.04 -2.17 -18.79
CA LYS A 77 -2.01 -2.47 -19.78
C LYS A 77 -0.60 -2.41 -19.18
N ARG A 78 -0.45 -1.92 -17.96
CA ARG A 78 0.84 -1.71 -17.30
C ARG A 78 1.11 -2.75 -16.22
N ILE A 79 0.15 -3.63 -15.95
CA ILE A 79 0.29 -4.69 -14.98
C ILE A 79 0.09 -6.01 -15.69
N GLU A 80 1.05 -6.92 -15.51
CA GLU A 80 0.95 -8.28 -15.98
C GLU A 80 1.20 -9.20 -14.79
N HIS A 81 0.26 -10.10 -14.53
CA HIS A 81 0.40 -11.07 -13.45
C HIS A 81 0.63 -12.46 -14.05
N ILE A 82 1.62 -13.15 -13.51
CA ILE A 82 1.93 -14.53 -13.87
C ILE A 82 1.96 -15.34 -12.58
N GLY A 83 1.23 -16.43 -12.56
CA GLY A 83 1.17 -17.30 -11.40
C GLY A 83 -0.25 -17.56 -10.93
N THR A 84 -0.38 -17.96 -9.67
CA THR A 84 -1.62 -18.53 -9.16
C THR A 84 -2.70 -17.51 -8.86
N LYS A 85 -2.37 -16.37 -8.24
CA LYS A 85 -3.34 -15.37 -7.84
C LYS A 85 -2.87 -13.97 -8.17
N ALA A 86 -3.77 -13.15 -8.69
CA ALA A 86 -3.47 -11.77 -9.02
C ALA A 86 -3.35 -10.88 -7.78
N THR A 87 -4.06 -11.22 -6.69
CA THR A 87 -4.04 -10.44 -5.46
C THR A 87 -3.86 -11.34 -4.26
N TYR A 88 -3.26 -10.79 -3.22
CA TYR A 88 -3.15 -11.45 -1.93
C TYR A 88 -4.49 -11.36 -1.19
N ASP A 89 -4.99 -12.50 -0.74
CA ASP A 89 -6.20 -12.57 0.09
C ASP A 89 -5.82 -13.24 1.41
N PRO A 90 -5.70 -12.49 2.49
CA PRO A 90 -5.33 -13.05 3.79
C PRO A 90 -6.37 -14.01 4.35
N GLU A 91 -7.59 -13.97 3.84
CA GLU A 91 -8.65 -14.90 4.25
C GLU A 91 -8.69 -16.16 3.38
N GLY A 92 -7.92 -16.19 2.31
CA GLY A 92 -7.83 -17.35 1.43
C GLY A 92 -9.10 -17.62 0.63
N VAL A 93 -9.89 -16.60 0.34
CA VAL A 93 -11.20 -16.73 -0.26
C VAL A 93 -11.19 -16.57 -1.78
N LEU A 94 -10.13 -16.12 -2.34
CA LEU A 94 -10.04 -15.91 -3.79
C LEU A 94 -10.05 -17.19 -4.61
#